data_f09c4a0dc2a2537967936e767377c831
#
_entry.id   f09c4a0dc2a2537967936e767377c831
#
_cell.length_a   1.000
_cell.length_b   1.000
_cell.length_c   1.000
_cell.angle_alpha   90.00
_cell.angle_beta   90.00
_cell.angle_gamma   90.00
#
_symmetry.space_group_name_H-M   'P 1'
#
loop_
_entity.id
_entity.type
_entity.pdbx_description
1 polymer ?
#
loop_
_entity_poly.entity_id
_entity_poly.type
_entity_poly.pdbx_seq_one_letter_code
_entity_poly.pdbx_strand_id
1 'polypeptide(L)'
;MLLPLNFTMKARILPCIVALGFSLALVQAADSIKDRVAAAVDNELPSLVSLYKHLHANPELSFMEVKTAKRLAAELGEAGLQITPSVGGHGIVGVLKNGDGPTLLIRADMDGLPVQEETGLPHASKKQMADDLGNTVYTMHACGHDVHMTSFVGTARLLGQLRDAWSGTLVMIGQPAEERGAGARAMLADGLFKRFPVPDYCIALHVASDQPAGTIGYNSGYVYANVDSVDITVRGQGGHGSQPQASKDPIVLASQIVIALQTIVSREVHPREPAVVTV
;
A
#
# COMPACT_ATOMS: atom_id res chain seq x y z
N MET A 1 67.82 9.95 -54.57
CA MET A 1 67.93 11.30 -55.16
C MET A 1 66.51 11.60 -55.71
N LEU A 2 65.65 12.16 -54.90
CA LEU A 2 64.29 12.48 -55.25
C LEU A 2 64.05 13.96 -54.92
N LEU A 3 63.72 14.73 -55.94
CA LEU A 3 63.44 16.17 -55.88
C LEU A 3 62.01 16.39 -55.43
N PRO A 4 61.71 17.40 -54.64
CA PRO A 4 60.34 17.77 -54.29
C PRO A 4 59.75 18.75 -55.27
N LEU A 5 58.59 18.46 -55.83
CA LEU A 5 57.79 19.35 -56.65
C LEU A 5 56.91 20.22 -55.75
N ASN A 6 57.19 21.52 -55.67
CA ASN A 6 56.33 22.53 -55.06
C ASN A 6 55.26 22.98 -56.04
N PHE A 7 53.99 22.72 -55.74
CA PHE A 7 52.82 23.34 -56.39
C PHE A 7 52.19 24.37 -55.45
N THR A 8 52.38 25.64 -55.76
CA THR A 8 51.61 26.73 -55.07
C THR A 8 50.39 27.05 -55.93
N MET A 9 49.23 26.62 -55.43
CA MET A 9 47.91 27.03 -55.96
C MET A 9 47.39 28.21 -55.16
N LYS A 10 47.33 29.40 -55.74
CA LYS A 10 46.67 30.58 -55.19
C LYS A 10 45.17 30.45 -55.44
N ALA A 11 44.44 30.04 -54.46
CA ALA A 11 42.97 30.11 -54.44
C ALA A 11 42.50 31.51 -53.97
N ARG A 12 41.82 32.21 -54.88
CA ARG A 12 41.09 33.43 -54.55
C ARG A 12 39.77 33.02 -53.83
N ILE A 13 39.70 33.26 -52.55
CA ILE A 13 38.46 33.08 -51.76
C ILE A 13 37.65 34.38 -51.86
N LEU A 14 36.51 34.27 -52.54
CA LEU A 14 35.46 35.29 -52.53
C LEU A 14 34.63 35.10 -51.25
N PRO A 15 34.42 36.11 -50.39
CA PRO A 15 33.60 35.93 -49.18
C PRO A 15 32.13 36.00 -49.59
N CYS A 16 31.47 34.86 -49.71
CA CYS A 16 30.02 34.78 -49.65
C CYS A 16 29.62 34.89 -48.18
N ILE A 17 29.19 36.05 -47.74
CA ILE A 17 28.51 36.21 -46.44
C ILE A 17 27.10 35.68 -46.59
N VAL A 18 26.91 34.41 -46.29
CA VAL A 18 25.60 33.83 -46.05
C VAL A 18 25.25 34.15 -44.60
N ALA A 19 24.40 35.15 -44.41
CA ALA A 19 23.78 35.39 -43.09
C ALA A 19 22.83 34.24 -42.80
N LEU A 20 23.32 33.16 -42.18
CA LEU A 20 22.47 32.17 -41.52
C LEU A 20 21.90 32.83 -40.25
N GLY A 21 20.66 33.33 -40.35
CA GLY A 21 19.87 33.63 -39.19
C GLY A 21 19.66 32.34 -38.37
N PHE A 22 20.51 32.13 -37.37
CA PHE A 22 20.25 31.14 -36.32
C PHE A 22 19.07 31.65 -35.48
N SER A 23 17.85 31.27 -35.89
CA SER A 23 16.74 31.23 -34.92
C SER A 23 17.14 30.18 -33.87
N LEU A 24 17.67 30.65 -32.74
CA LEU A 24 17.71 29.86 -31.53
C LEU A 24 16.24 29.63 -31.11
N ALA A 25 15.58 28.63 -31.67
CA ALA A 25 14.48 28.00 -31.02
C ALA A 25 15.08 27.38 -29.74
N LEU A 26 14.82 28.00 -28.60
CA LEU A 26 14.97 27.37 -27.30
C LEU A 26 14.09 26.10 -27.36
N VAL A 27 14.69 24.98 -27.77
CA VAL A 27 14.13 23.67 -27.49
C VAL A 27 14.21 23.55 -25.97
N GLN A 28 13.15 23.99 -25.29
CA GLN A 28 12.95 23.59 -23.89
C GLN A 28 12.98 22.08 -23.94
N ALA A 29 14.04 21.48 -23.35
CA ALA A 29 14.07 20.05 -23.13
C ALA A 29 12.79 19.72 -22.34
N ALA A 30 11.93 18.90 -22.94
CA ALA A 30 10.74 18.45 -22.24
C ALA A 30 11.23 17.77 -20.95
N ASP A 31 10.73 18.24 -19.80
CA ASP A 31 11.08 17.65 -18.51
C ASP A 31 10.87 16.13 -18.59
N SER A 32 11.86 15.38 -18.10
CA SER A 32 11.72 13.92 -18.08
C SER A 32 10.51 13.55 -17.23
N ILE A 33 9.87 12.41 -17.52
CA ILE A 33 8.75 11.94 -16.71
C ILE A 33 9.11 11.84 -15.23
N LYS A 34 10.38 11.55 -14.93
CA LYS A 34 10.92 11.52 -13.57
C LYS A 34 10.87 12.90 -12.91
N ASP A 35 11.27 13.93 -13.62
CA ASP A 35 11.28 15.31 -13.11
C ASP A 35 9.84 15.81 -12.91
N ARG A 36 8.94 15.49 -13.84
CA ARG A 36 7.51 15.80 -13.73
C ARG A 36 6.87 15.11 -12.53
N VAL A 37 7.19 13.82 -12.29
CA VAL A 37 6.71 13.08 -11.11
C VAL A 37 7.27 13.69 -9.84
N ALA A 38 8.57 14.02 -9.78
CA ALA A 38 9.17 14.64 -8.61
C ALA A 38 8.51 15.98 -8.27
N ALA A 39 8.34 16.86 -9.27
CA ALA A 39 7.66 18.14 -9.08
C ALA A 39 6.20 17.97 -8.62
N ALA A 40 5.47 17.00 -9.16
CA ALA A 40 4.10 16.73 -8.76
C ALA A 40 4.03 16.21 -7.31
N VAL A 41 4.96 15.36 -6.89
CA VAL A 41 5.08 14.88 -5.51
C VAL A 41 5.35 16.05 -4.56
N ASP A 42 6.32 16.92 -4.87
CA ASP A 42 6.65 18.06 -4.04
C ASP A 42 5.45 19.02 -3.85
N ASN A 43 4.67 19.22 -4.91
CA ASN A 43 3.47 20.06 -4.87
C ASN A 43 2.34 19.43 -4.02
N GLU A 44 2.16 18.11 -4.09
CA GLU A 44 1.11 17.40 -3.35
C GLU A 44 1.48 17.11 -1.89
N LEU A 45 2.77 17.06 -1.56
CA LEU A 45 3.27 16.61 -0.26
C LEU A 45 2.62 17.31 0.94
N PRO A 46 2.43 18.65 0.97
CA PRO A 46 1.79 19.30 2.12
C PRO A 46 0.36 18.81 2.38
N SER A 47 -0.42 18.62 1.32
CA SER A 47 -1.81 18.14 1.41
C SER A 47 -1.85 16.66 1.78
N LEU A 48 -0.92 15.83 1.27
CA LEU A 48 -0.79 14.42 1.62
C LEU A 48 -0.38 14.24 3.09
N VAL A 49 0.54 15.05 3.60
CA VAL A 49 0.89 15.04 5.04
C VAL A 49 -0.30 15.41 5.90
N SER A 50 -1.14 16.35 5.46
CA SER A 50 -2.38 16.69 6.16
C SER A 50 -3.38 15.55 6.15
N LEU A 51 -3.54 14.86 5.01
CA LEU A 51 -4.37 13.67 4.88
C LEU A 51 -3.87 12.54 5.79
N TYR A 52 -2.57 12.26 5.76
CA TYR A 52 -1.93 11.27 6.64
C TYR A 52 -2.28 11.53 8.11
N LYS A 53 -2.03 12.75 8.61
CA LYS A 53 -2.32 13.11 10.00
C LYS A 53 -3.81 12.97 10.35
N HIS A 54 -4.69 13.27 9.39
CA HIS A 54 -6.12 13.10 9.58
C HIS A 54 -6.50 11.61 9.69
N LEU A 55 -5.99 10.76 8.81
CA LEU A 55 -6.24 9.32 8.84
C LEU A 55 -5.65 8.70 10.11
N HIS A 56 -4.41 9.04 10.45
CA HIS A 56 -3.73 8.58 11.66
C HIS A 56 -4.51 8.90 12.94
N ALA A 57 -5.06 10.10 13.05
CA ALA A 57 -5.84 10.51 14.21
C ALA A 57 -7.27 9.92 14.25
N ASN A 58 -7.74 9.32 13.16
CA ASN A 58 -9.12 8.87 13.01
C ASN A 58 -9.28 7.44 12.50
N PRO A 59 -8.53 6.45 13.01
CA PRO A 59 -8.63 5.07 12.55
C PRO A 59 -10.01 4.48 12.83
N GLU A 60 -10.45 3.56 11.98
CA GLU A 60 -11.69 2.80 12.15
C GLU A 60 -11.40 1.30 12.11
N LEU A 61 -12.08 0.51 12.93
CA LEU A 61 -11.88 -0.93 13.00
C LEU A 61 -12.38 -1.64 11.74
N SER A 62 -11.89 -2.85 11.53
CA SER A 62 -12.29 -3.75 10.43
C SER A 62 -13.80 -3.85 10.29
N PHE A 63 -14.33 -3.68 9.08
CA PHE A 63 -15.75 -3.60 8.72
C PHE A 63 -16.52 -2.42 9.32
N MET A 64 -15.82 -1.43 9.87
CA MET A 64 -16.41 -0.21 10.43
C MET A 64 -15.83 1.06 9.82
N GLU A 65 -15.15 0.96 8.68
CA GLU A 65 -14.38 2.01 8.01
C GLU A 65 -15.26 3.01 7.23
N VAL A 66 -16.38 3.42 7.82
CA VAL A 66 -17.41 4.26 7.17
C VAL A 66 -16.86 5.62 6.75
N LYS A 67 -16.17 6.30 7.68
CA LYS A 67 -15.64 7.65 7.43
C LYS A 67 -14.38 7.60 6.59
N THR A 68 -13.55 6.60 6.80
CA THR A 68 -12.33 6.33 6.05
C THR A 68 -12.67 6.08 4.58
N ALA A 69 -13.59 5.16 4.30
CA ALA A 69 -14.04 4.86 2.94
C ALA A 69 -14.64 6.09 2.25
N LYS A 70 -15.48 6.87 2.97
CA LYS A 70 -16.05 8.11 2.44
C LYS A 70 -14.97 9.14 2.11
N ARG A 71 -13.97 9.29 2.98
CA ARG A 71 -12.85 10.21 2.73
C ARG A 71 -12.05 9.80 1.50
N LEU A 72 -11.64 8.55 1.40
CA LEU A 72 -10.88 8.06 0.25
C LEU A 72 -11.70 8.15 -1.06
N ALA A 73 -13.00 7.85 -1.01
CA ALA A 73 -13.88 8.01 -2.17
C ALA A 73 -13.90 9.45 -2.69
N ALA A 74 -13.91 10.44 -1.79
CA ALA A 74 -13.84 11.84 -2.17
C ALA A 74 -12.48 12.20 -2.80
N GLU A 75 -11.38 11.80 -2.16
CA GLU A 75 -10.02 12.04 -2.65
C GLU A 75 -9.77 11.45 -4.06
N LEU A 76 -10.20 10.21 -4.26
CA LEU A 76 -10.08 9.54 -5.57
C LEU A 76 -11.00 10.19 -6.62
N GLY A 77 -12.20 10.61 -6.23
CA GLY A 77 -13.13 11.33 -7.11
C GLY A 77 -12.55 12.67 -7.58
N GLU A 78 -11.91 13.42 -6.70
CA GLU A 78 -11.20 14.67 -7.03
C GLU A 78 -10.01 14.43 -7.97
N ALA A 79 -9.36 13.26 -7.87
CA ALA A 79 -8.31 12.82 -8.80
C ALA A 79 -8.86 12.36 -10.17
N GLY A 80 -10.19 12.38 -10.37
CA GLY A 80 -10.84 12.11 -11.64
C GLY A 80 -11.23 10.63 -11.84
N LEU A 81 -11.24 9.80 -10.80
CA LEU A 81 -11.71 8.42 -10.88
C LEU A 81 -13.23 8.36 -10.76
N GLN A 82 -13.83 7.42 -11.48
CA GLN A 82 -15.24 7.05 -11.28
C GLN A 82 -15.35 6.12 -10.08
N ILE A 83 -16.03 6.56 -9.03
CA ILE A 83 -16.07 5.86 -7.74
C ILE A 83 -17.33 5.01 -7.62
N THR A 84 -17.14 3.78 -7.15
CA THR A 84 -18.21 2.89 -6.68
C THR A 84 -17.93 2.55 -5.21
N PRO A 85 -18.72 3.07 -4.28
CA PRO A 85 -18.61 2.74 -2.85
C PRO A 85 -19.30 1.41 -2.51
N SER A 86 -19.11 0.97 -1.28
CA SER A 86 -19.80 -0.17 -0.66
C SER A 86 -19.61 -1.50 -1.39
N VAL A 87 -18.42 -1.75 -1.90
CA VAL A 87 -18.04 -3.03 -2.52
C VAL A 87 -17.51 -3.96 -1.44
N GLY A 88 -18.22 -5.02 -1.13
CA GLY A 88 -17.86 -5.94 -0.03
C GLY A 88 -17.96 -5.29 1.35
N GLY A 89 -18.98 -4.47 1.59
CA GLY A 89 -19.16 -3.69 2.81
C GLY A 89 -18.73 -2.23 2.64
N HIS A 90 -17.63 -1.81 3.28
CA HIS A 90 -17.11 -0.45 3.18
C HIS A 90 -16.02 -0.28 2.10
N GLY A 91 -15.72 -1.33 1.33
CA GLY A 91 -14.75 -1.24 0.25
C GLY A 91 -15.15 -0.22 -0.82
N ILE A 92 -14.17 0.40 -1.44
CA ILE A 92 -14.35 1.35 -2.54
C ILE A 92 -13.59 0.88 -3.77
N VAL A 93 -14.15 1.15 -4.95
CA VAL A 93 -13.48 0.94 -6.23
C VAL A 93 -13.51 2.22 -7.04
N GLY A 94 -12.36 2.71 -7.43
CA GLY A 94 -12.20 3.82 -8.35
C GLY A 94 -11.67 3.32 -9.69
N VAL A 95 -12.23 3.79 -10.80
CA VAL A 95 -11.77 3.43 -12.15
C VAL A 95 -11.45 4.70 -12.94
N LEU A 96 -10.26 4.73 -13.55
CA LEU A 96 -9.82 5.79 -14.44
C LEU A 96 -9.36 5.19 -15.76
N LYS A 97 -10.08 5.49 -16.84
CA LYS A 97 -9.72 5.10 -18.20
C LYS A 97 -8.90 6.21 -18.87
N ASN A 98 -7.81 5.83 -19.51
CA ASN A 98 -6.90 6.73 -20.19
C ASN A 98 -6.38 6.12 -21.51
N GLY A 99 -7.28 5.91 -22.47
CA GLY A 99 -6.97 5.27 -23.74
C GLY A 99 -6.84 3.74 -23.67
N ASP A 100 -6.35 3.15 -24.73
CA ASP A 100 -6.11 1.71 -24.84
C ASP A 100 -4.80 1.33 -24.16
N GLY A 101 -4.79 0.17 -23.52
CA GLY A 101 -3.61 -0.33 -22.82
C GLY A 101 -3.98 -1.31 -21.71
N PRO A 102 -2.99 -1.73 -20.91
CA PRO A 102 -3.20 -2.68 -19.84
C PRO A 102 -4.06 -2.09 -18.69
N THR A 103 -4.64 -2.98 -17.92
CA THR A 103 -5.35 -2.65 -16.69
C THR A 103 -4.41 -2.86 -15.49
N LEU A 104 -4.14 -1.79 -14.77
CA LEU A 104 -3.38 -1.80 -13.53
C LEU A 104 -4.32 -1.66 -12.34
N LEU A 105 -4.23 -2.58 -11.39
CA LEU A 105 -4.91 -2.46 -10.11
C LEU A 105 -3.92 -2.02 -9.04
N ILE A 106 -4.30 -1.00 -8.26
CA ILE A 106 -3.57 -0.56 -7.07
C ILE A 106 -4.49 -0.74 -5.85
N ARG A 107 -3.93 -1.31 -4.77
CA ARG A 107 -4.67 -1.61 -3.55
C ARG A 107 -4.07 -0.90 -2.35
N ALA A 108 -4.93 -0.34 -1.49
CA ALA A 108 -4.63 0.00 -0.11
C ALA A 108 -5.67 -0.63 0.82
N ASP A 109 -5.24 -1.01 2.02
CA ASP A 109 -6.09 -1.36 3.14
C ASP A 109 -6.54 -0.11 3.89
N MET A 110 -7.63 -0.23 4.69
CA MET A 110 -8.26 0.96 5.28
C MET A 110 -8.46 0.88 6.79
N ASP A 111 -8.41 -0.32 7.36
CA ASP A 111 -8.77 -0.54 8.76
C ASP A 111 -7.62 -0.29 9.74
N GLY A 112 -7.99 -0.04 10.98
CA GLY A 112 -7.08 0.06 12.12
C GLY A 112 -7.32 -1.06 13.11
N LEU A 113 -6.44 -1.15 14.09
CA LEU A 113 -6.40 -2.17 15.14
C LEU A 113 -6.95 -1.65 16.47
N PRO A 114 -7.49 -2.54 17.32
CA PRO A 114 -7.97 -2.19 18.67
C PRO A 114 -6.79 -2.01 19.65
N VAL A 115 -5.92 -1.03 19.35
CA VAL A 115 -4.70 -0.73 20.09
C VAL A 115 -4.74 0.71 20.59
N GLN A 116 -4.30 0.94 21.83
CA GLN A 116 -4.08 2.28 22.36
C GLN A 116 -2.74 2.81 21.84
N GLU A 117 -2.78 3.98 21.24
CA GLU A 117 -1.56 4.63 20.77
C GLU A 117 -0.82 5.33 21.92
N GLU A 118 0.48 5.05 22.06
CA GLU A 118 1.37 5.62 23.07
C GLU A 118 2.59 6.34 22.46
N THR A 119 2.51 6.76 21.19
CA THR A 119 3.62 7.41 20.48
C THR A 119 3.94 8.81 21.00
N GLY A 120 2.98 9.48 21.63
CA GLY A 120 3.14 10.87 22.08
C GLY A 120 3.16 11.90 20.95
N LEU A 121 2.82 11.51 19.72
CA LEU A 121 2.75 12.41 18.58
C LEU A 121 1.62 13.43 18.74
N PRO A 122 1.77 14.68 18.24
CA PRO A 122 0.71 15.68 18.31
C PRO A 122 -0.60 15.26 17.61
N HIS A 123 -0.53 14.35 16.67
CA HIS A 123 -1.64 13.81 15.90
C HIS A 123 -1.96 12.36 16.26
N ALA A 124 -1.43 11.86 17.38
CA ALA A 124 -1.72 10.51 17.87
C ALA A 124 -3.22 10.27 18.00
N SER A 125 -3.66 9.05 17.67
CA SER A 125 -5.05 8.66 17.83
C SER A 125 -5.46 8.61 19.29
N LYS A 126 -6.57 9.25 19.60
CA LYS A 126 -7.29 9.14 20.89
C LYS A 126 -8.68 8.56 20.68
N LYS A 127 -8.92 8.04 19.47
CA LYS A 127 -10.23 7.56 19.08
C LYS A 127 -10.55 6.25 19.79
N GLN A 128 -11.79 6.15 20.19
CA GLN A 128 -12.37 4.92 20.74
C GLN A 128 -13.57 4.50 19.89
N MET A 129 -13.74 3.20 19.76
CA MET A 129 -14.87 2.58 19.06
C MET A 129 -15.37 1.39 19.86
N ALA A 130 -16.62 0.99 19.62
CA ALA A 130 -17.09 -0.31 20.09
C ALA A 130 -16.53 -1.41 19.18
N ASP A 131 -16.00 -2.48 19.76
CA ASP A 131 -15.67 -3.70 19.05
C ASP A 131 -16.93 -4.56 18.78
N ASP A 132 -16.76 -5.72 18.15
CA ASP A 132 -17.88 -6.62 17.84
C ASP A 132 -18.55 -7.22 19.09
N LEU A 133 -17.87 -7.17 20.23
CA LEU A 133 -18.41 -7.63 21.51
C LEU A 133 -19.10 -6.50 22.28
N GLY A 134 -19.08 -5.27 21.73
CA GLY A 134 -19.64 -4.08 22.38
C GLY A 134 -18.70 -3.43 23.40
N ASN A 135 -17.45 -3.88 23.52
CA ASN A 135 -16.48 -3.25 24.39
C ASN A 135 -15.96 -1.97 23.76
N THR A 136 -15.77 -0.92 24.56
CA THR A 136 -15.09 0.29 24.10
C THR A 136 -13.58 0.06 24.08
N VAL A 137 -12.98 0.15 22.92
CA VAL A 137 -11.53 -0.03 22.70
C VAL A 137 -10.92 1.21 22.05
N TYR A 138 -9.67 1.49 22.35
CA TYR A 138 -8.89 2.46 21.58
C TYR A 138 -8.61 1.92 20.18
N THR A 139 -8.41 2.81 19.21
CA THR A 139 -8.09 2.42 17.85
C THR A 139 -6.84 3.14 17.35
N MET A 140 -5.98 2.43 16.62
CA MET A 140 -4.73 2.93 16.07
C MET A 140 -4.46 2.31 14.69
N HIS A 141 -3.87 3.08 13.77
CA HIS A 141 -3.24 2.51 12.57
C HIS A 141 -1.86 1.93 12.92
N ALA A 142 -1.83 0.88 13.77
CA ALA A 142 -0.57 0.27 14.23
C ALA A 142 0.14 -0.53 13.12
N CYS A 143 -0.57 -0.90 12.05
CA CYS A 143 0.00 -1.55 10.86
C CYS A 143 0.34 -0.57 9.72
N GLY A 144 0.11 0.75 9.91
CA GLY A 144 0.51 1.79 8.96
C GLY A 144 -0.40 1.95 7.74
N HIS A 145 -1.66 1.50 7.81
CA HIS A 145 -2.61 1.63 6.70
C HIS A 145 -2.92 3.09 6.35
N ASP A 146 -2.74 4.02 7.26
CA ASP A 146 -2.81 5.47 7.03
C ASP A 146 -1.74 5.96 6.04
N VAL A 147 -0.52 5.42 6.10
CA VAL A 147 0.54 5.67 5.11
C VAL A 147 0.20 5.02 3.77
N HIS A 148 -0.35 3.80 3.79
CA HIS A 148 -0.77 3.10 2.57
C HIS A 148 -1.85 3.91 1.84
N MET A 149 -2.91 4.33 2.56
CA MET A 149 -3.99 5.16 2.02
C MET A 149 -3.50 6.51 1.50
N THR A 150 -2.56 7.14 2.20
CA THR A 150 -1.98 8.42 1.79
C THR A 150 -1.20 8.28 0.49
N SER A 151 -0.33 7.27 0.39
CA SER A 151 0.43 6.96 -0.83
C SER A 151 -0.49 6.59 -2.00
N PHE A 152 -1.56 5.86 -1.72
CA PHE A 152 -2.59 5.48 -2.67
C PHE A 152 -3.30 6.72 -3.26
N VAL A 153 -3.74 7.67 -2.42
CA VAL A 153 -4.33 8.94 -2.87
C VAL A 153 -3.32 9.77 -3.65
N GLY A 154 -2.09 9.88 -3.17
CA GLY A 154 -1.02 10.57 -3.90
C GLY A 154 -0.81 9.98 -5.30
N THR A 155 -0.78 8.67 -5.42
CA THR A 155 -0.65 7.97 -6.71
C THR A 155 -1.83 8.27 -7.64
N ALA A 156 -3.07 8.28 -7.11
CA ALA A 156 -4.25 8.63 -7.89
C ALA A 156 -4.17 10.04 -8.46
N ARG A 157 -3.79 11.01 -7.62
CA ARG A 157 -3.65 12.42 -8.02
C ARG A 157 -2.57 12.60 -9.08
N LEU A 158 -1.41 11.96 -8.91
CA LEU A 158 -0.32 12.03 -9.88
C LEU A 158 -0.71 11.42 -11.23
N LEU A 159 -1.31 10.24 -11.24
CA LEU A 159 -1.77 9.59 -12.48
C LEU A 159 -2.91 10.38 -13.13
N GLY A 160 -3.77 11.04 -12.36
CA GLY A 160 -4.80 11.95 -12.86
C GLY A 160 -4.22 13.21 -13.52
N GLN A 161 -3.11 13.74 -12.99
CA GLN A 161 -2.41 14.93 -13.53
C GLN A 161 -1.54 14.59 -14.76
N LEU A 162 -0.93 13.40 -14.78
CA LEU A 162 0.04 12.98 -15.80
C LEU A 162 -0.58 12.08 -16.87
N ARG A 163 -1.82 12.34 -17.28
CA ARG A 163 -2.55 11.50 -18.25
C ARG A 163 -1.88 11.40 -19.62
N ASP A 164 -1.11 12.39 -20.00
CA ASP A 164 -0.33 12.39 -21.24
C ASP A 164 0.89 11.44 -21.22
N ALA A 165 1.27 10.96 -20.04
CA ALA A 165 2.43 10.12 -19.82
C ALA A 165 2.14 8.61 -19.75
N TRP A 166 0.88 8.21 -19.80
CA TRP A 166 0.49 6.81 -19.71
C TRP A 166 -0.81 6.52 -20.47
N SER A 167 -1.06 5.25 -20.75
CA SER A 167 -2.34 4.79 -21.33
C SER A 167 -2.78 3.47 -20.71
N GLY A 168 -4.08 3.19 -20.76
CA GLY A 168 -4.69 2.00 -20.21
C GLY A 168 -5.79 2.31 -19.19
N THR A 169 -6.07 1.37 -18.31
CA THR A 169 -7.09 1.49 -17.26
C THR A 169 -6.46 1.37 -15.88
N LEU A 170 -6.70 2.34 -15.02
CA LEU A 170 -6.34 2.28 -13.61
C LEU A 170 -7.57 1.85 -12.80
N VAL A 171 -7.42 0.81 -12.00
CA VAL A 171 -8.41 0.36 -11.00
C VAL A 171 -7.80 0.54 -9.63
N MET A 172 -8.41 1.32 -8.78
CA MET A 172 -7.93 1.56 -7.43
C MET A 172 -8.93 1.03 -6.41
N ILE A 173 -8.48 0.16 -5.51
CA ILE A 173 -9.34 -0.42 -4.48
C ILE A 173 -8.89 -0.02 -3.09
N GLY A 174 -9.80 0.56 -2.29
CA GLY A 174 -9.66 0.67 -0.85
C GLY A 174 -10.31 -0.56 -0.22
N GLN A 175 -9.49 -1.45 0.32
CA GLN A 175 -9.95 -2.72 0.88
C GLN A 175 -10.25 -2.56 2.36
N PRO A 176 -11.46 -2.93 2.84
CA PRO A 176 -11.78 -2.96 4.26
C PRO A 176 -11.21 -4.23 4.92
N ALA A 177 -11.21 -4.29 6.24
CA ALA A 177 -11.04 -5.48 7.08
C ALA A 177 -9.85 -6.37 6.66
N GLU A 178 -8.70 -5.76 6.43
CA GLU A 178 -7.46 -6.47 6.12
C GLU A 178 -6.98 -7.25 7.34
N GLU A 179 -7.02 -6.64 8.53
CA GLU A 179 -6.57 -7.19 9.81
C GLU A 179 -7.34 -8.44 10.26
N ARG A 180 -8.47 -8.71 9.61
CA ARG A 180 -9.27 -9.94 9.80
C ARG A 180 -9.10 -10.94 8.66
N GLY A 181 -8.27 -10.66 7.67
CA GLY A 181 -8.13 -11.49 6.46
C GLY A 181 -9.44 -11.64 5.68
N ALA A 182 -10.41 -10.74 5.85
CA ALA A 182 -11.79 -10.93 5.40
C ALA A 182 -12.22 -9.97 4.28
N GLY A 183 -11.68 -8.76 4.23
CA GLY A 183 -12.16 -7.71 3.35
C GLY A 183 -11.98 -8.00 1.86
N ALA A 184 -10.83 -8.54 1.46
CA ALA A 184 -10.62 -8.93 0.07
C ALA A 184 -11.62 -10.02 -0.36
N ARG A 185 -11.88 -10.98 0.51
CA ARG A 185 -12.88 -12.04 0.27
C ARG A 185 -14.29 -11.48 0.13
N ALA A 186 -14.65 -10.51 0.98
CA ALA A 186 -15.94 -9.81 0.89
C ALA A 186 -16.09 -9.05 -0.43
N MET A 187 -15.06 -8.31 -0.87
CA MET A 187 -15.08 -7.61 -2.16
C MET A 187 -15.19 -8.58 -3.35
N LEU A 188 -14.46 -9.70 -3.31
CA LEU A 188 -14.55 -10.75 -4.34
C LEU A 188 -15.94 -11.39 -4.39
N ALA A 189 -16.53 -11.69 -3.23
CA ALA A 189 -17.88 -12.24 -3.11
C ALA A 189 -18.95 -11.27 -3.65
N ASP A 190 -18.77 -9.95 -3.46
CA ASP A 190 -19.62 -8.89 -4.04
C ASP A 190 -19.38 -8.68 -5.55
N GLY A 191 -18.53 -9.49 -6.16
CA GLY A 191 -18.32 -9.51 -7.60
C GLY A 191 -17.30 -8.49 -8.10
N LEU A 192 -16.24 -8.18 -7.34
CA LEU A 192 -15.20 -7.24 -7.72
C LEU A 192 -14.77 -7.40 -9.20
N PHE A 193 -14.35 -8.60 -9.60
CA PHE A 193 -13.92 -8.85 -10.99
C PHE A 193 -15.03 -9.31 -11.94
N LYS A 194 -16.30 -9.22 -11.52
CA LYS A 194 -17.47 -9.34 -12.40
C LYS A 194 -18.02 -7.98 -12.79
N ARG A 195 -17.86 -6.98 -11.93
CA ARG A 195 -18.40 -5.62 -12.06
C ARG A 195 -17.36 -4.63 -12.59
N PHE A 196 -16.08 -4.89 -12.35
CA PHE A 196 -14.97 -3.99 -12.68
C PHE A 196 -13.95 -4.70 -13.57
N PRO A 197 -13.09 -3.94 -14.27
CA PRO A 197 -12.06 -4.53 -15.13
C PRO A 197 -11.16 -5.49 -14.37
N VAL A 198 -10.90 -6.66 -14.97
CA VAL A 198 -9.91 -7.61 -14.46
C VAL A 198 -8.52 -7.04 -14.75
N PRO A 199 -7.63 -6.96 -13.76
CA PRO A 199 -6.32 -6.37 -13.97
C PRO A 199 -5.35 -7.33 -14.65
N ASP A 200 -4.47 -6.77 -15.51
CA ASP A 200 -3.28 -7.44 -16.03
C ASP A 200 -2.14 -7.43 -15.00
N TYR A 201 -2.09 -6.37 -14.18
CA TYR A 201 -1.07 -6.16 -13.13
C TYR A 201 -1.71 -5.65 -11.85
N CYS A 202 -1.15 -6.08 -10.71
CA CYS A 202 -1.57 -5.63 -9.39
C CYS A 202 -0.37 -5.09 -8.61
N ILE A 203 -0.57 -3.96 -7.93
CA ILE A 203 0.42 -3.38 -7.02
C ILE A 203 -0.24 -3.10 -5.67
N ALA A 204 0.44 -3.52 -4.61
CA ALA A 204 0.16 -3.11 -3.24
C ALA A 204 1.48 -2.85 -2.52
N LEU A 205 1.49 -1.86 -1.64
CA LEU A 205 2.65 -1.53 -0.81
C LEU A 205 2.32 -1.80 0.66
N HIS A 206 3.35 -2.11 1.44
CA HIS A 206 3.24 -2.17 2.88
C HIS A 206 4.43 -1.45 3.52
N VAL A 207 4.18 -0.71 4.59
CA VAL A 207 5.27 -0.12 5.38
C VAL A 207 6.08 -1.22 6.05
N ALA A 208 7.39 -0.99 6.19
CA ALA A 208 8.30 -1.94 6.80
C ALA A 208 9.15 -1.21 7.85
N SER A 209 9.05 -1.64 9.12
CA SER A 209 9.77 -1.00 10.22
C SER A 209 11.27 -1.33 10.25
N ASP A 210 11.69 -2.36 9.54
CA ASP A 210 13.06 -2.84 9.42
C ASP A 210 13.80 -2.26 8.19
N GLN A 211 13.12 -1.42 7.39
CA GLN A 211 13.71 -0.78 6.21
C GLN A 211 14.02 0.70 6.48
N PRO A 212 15.14 1.22 5.98
CA PRO A 212 15.42 2.65 6.05
C PRO A 212 14.36 3.47 5.31
N ALA A 213 13.94 4.60 5.90
CA ALA A 213 12.99 5.50 5.25
C ALA A 213 13.52 5.97 3.88
N GLY A 214 12.61 6.07 2.89
CA GLY A 214 12.96 6.43 1.51
C GLY A 214 13.49 5.27 0.66
N THR A 215 13.47 4.04 1.17
CA THR A 215 13.79 2.82 0.41
C THR A 215 12.54 2.02 0.11
N ILE A 216 12.59 1.25 -0.99
CA ILE A 216 11.55 0.28 -1.36
C ILE A 216 12.22 -1.08 -1.50
N GLY A 217 11.74 -2.05 -0.73
CA GLY A 217 12.13 -3.45 -0.86
C GLY A 217 11.17 -4.21 -1.78
N TYR A 218 11.69 -5.14 -2.55
CA TYR A 218 10.89 -6.10 -3.30
C TYR A 218 11.57 -7.46 -3.32
N ASN A 219 10.79 -8.51 -3.52
CA ASN A 219 11.30 -9.87 -3.65
C ASN A 219 10.70 -10.54 -4.88
N SER A 220 11.49 -11.37 -5.56
CA SER A 220 10.98 -12.22 -6.63
C SER A 220 10.34 -13.47 -6.03
N GLY A 221 9.08 -13.74 -6.37
CA GLY A 221 8.30 -14.82 -5.79
C GLY A 221 7.43 -14.35 -4.62
N TYR A 222 7.27 -15.21 -3.59
CA TYR A 222 6.45 -14.87 -2.43
C TYR A 222 7.13 -13.83 -1.54
N VAL A 223 6.38 -12.78 -1.18
CA VAL A 223 6.85 -11.73 -0.26
C VAL A 223 6.45 -12.07 1.17
N TYR A 224 5.22 -12.60 1.36
CA TYR A 224 4.67 -12.96 2.65
C TYR A 224 4.17 -14.40 2.64
N ALA A 225 4.13 -15.02 3.83
CA ALA A 225 3.48 -16.29 4.06
C ALA A 225 1.96 -16.11 4.18
N ASN A 226 1.21 -17.21 4.06
CA ASN A 226 -0.19 -17.26 4.42
C ASN A 226 -0.37 -17.13 5.94
N VAL A 227 -1.53 -16.63 6.37
CA VAL A 227 -1.93 -16.53 7.77
C VAL A 227 -3.18 -17.37 8.00
N ASP A 228 -3.14 -18.19 9.05
CA ASP A 228 -4.29 -18.94 9.55
C ASP A 228 -4.47 -18.66 11.03
N SER A 229 -5.70 -18.37 11.47
CA SER A 229 -6.05 -18.18 12.87
C SER A 229 -6.83 -19.37 13.40
N VAL A 230 -6.44 -19.86 14.57
CA VAL A 230 -7.06 -21.00 15.23
C VAL A 230 -7.46 -20.64 16.66
N ASP A 231 -8.75 -20.75 16.97
CA ASP A 231 -9.26 -20.58 18.33
C ASP A 231 -9.32 -21.92 19.05
N ILE A 232 -8.63 -22.03 20.19
CA ILE A 232 -8.58 -23.24 21.00
C ILE A 232 -9.22 -22.98 22.36
N THR A 233 -10.34 -23.66 22.64
CA THR A 233 -11.01 -23.62 23.95
C THR A 233 -10.62 -24.84 24.76
N VAL A 234 -9.90 -24.62 25.86
CA VAL A 234 -9.50 -25.70 26.79
C VAL A 234 -10.51 -25.78 27.94
N ARG A 235 -11.18 -26.92 28.05
CA ARG A 235 -12.18 -27.16 29.09
C ARG A 235 -11.63 -28.09 30.17
N GLY A 236 -11.67 -27.63 31.42
CA GLY A 236 -11.23 -28.37 32.60
C GLY A 236 -12.36 -28.86 33.44
N GLN A 237 -12.01 -29.45 34.58
CA GLN A 237 -12.92 -29.86 35.67
C GLN A 237 -12.36 -29.31 36.98
N GLY A 238 -13.15 -28.48 37.66
CA GLY A 238 -12.79 -27.92 38.99
C GLY A 238 -12.65 -29.02 40.04
N GLY A 239 -11.89 -28.71 41.10
CA GLY A 239 -11.67 -29.59 42.23
C GLY A 239 -11.04 -28.83 43.40
N HIS A 240 -10.85 -29.53 44.53
CA HIS A 240 -10.18 -28.95 45.69
C HIS A 240 -8.69 -28.80 45.43
N GLY A 241 -8.10 -27.62 45.73
CA GLY A 241 -6.71 -27.31 45.41
C GLY A 241 -5.68 -28.27 46.02
N SER A 242 -5.97 -28.92 47.14
CA SER A 242 -5.09 -29.94 47.74
C SER A 242 -5.30 -31.35 47.16
N GLN A 243 -6.23 -31.53 46.20
CA GLN A 243 -6.53 -32.79 45.56
C GLN A 243 -6.48 -32.68 44.02
N PRO A 244 -5.35 -32.32 43.45
CA PRO A 244 -5.22 -32.07 42.01
C PRO A 244 -5.56 -33.30 41.16
N GLN A 245 -5.37 -34.50 41.67
CA GLN A 245 -5.70 -35.77 41.01
C GLN A 245 -7.21 -35.96 40.74
N ALA A 246 -8.05 -35.21 41.47
CA ALA A 246 -9.53 -35.23 41.32
C ALA A 246 -10.05 -34.13 40.37
N SER A 247 -9.17 -33.35 39.80
CA SER A 247 -9.49 -32.27 38.88
C SER A 247 -8.87 -32.48 37.49
N LYS A 248 -9.28 -31.66 36.51
CA LYS A 248 -8.61 -31.49 35.20
C LYS A 248 -8.27 -30.02 35.06
N ASP A 249 -7.02 -29.70 35.30
CA ASP A 249 -6.55 -28.32 35.29
C ASP A 249 -6.42 -27.82 33.83
N PRO A 250 -7.27 -26.86 33.40
CA PRO A 250 -7.21 -26.34 32.06
C PRO A 250 -6.00 -25.43 31.81
N ILE A 251 -5.43 -24.84 32.87
CA ILE A 251 -4.26 -23.95 32.75
C ILE A 251 -3.02 -24.76 32.43
N VAL A 252 -2.80 -25.88 33.16
CA VAL A 252 -1.69 -26.79 32.89
C VAL A 252 -1.80 -27.38 31.48
N LEU A 253 -3.01 -27.80 31.09
CA LEU A 253 -3.23 -28.33 29.74
C LEU A 253 -3.00 -27.27 28.66
N ALA A 254 -3.51 -26.05 28.83
CA ALA A 254 -3.29 -24.96 27.90
C ALA A 254 -1.78 -24.64 27.76
N SER A 255 -1.04 -24.60 28.88
CA SER A 255 0.39 -24.36 28.88
C SER A 255 1.15 -25.45 28.09
N GLN A 256 0.75 -26.71 28.23
CA GLN A 256 1.34 -27.81 27.46
C GLN A 256 1.03 -27.68 25.97
N ILE A 257 -0.18 -27.26 25.60
CA ILE A 257 -0.54 -27.01 24.19
C ILE A 257 0.32 -25.89 23.61
N VAL A 258 0.48 -24.76 24.34
CA VAL A 258 1.34 -23.66 23.90
C VAL A 258 2.77 -24.14 23.62
N ILE A 259 3.36 -24.90 24.56
CA ILE A 259 4.71 -25.44 24.40
C ILE A 259 4.79 -26.41 23.21
N ALA A 260 3.82 -27.29 23.05
CA ALA A 260 3.78 -28.24 21.94
C ALA A 260 3.68 -27.52 20.59
N LEU A 261 2.86 -26.46 20.48
CA LEU A 261 2.74 -25.68 19.26
C LEU A 261 4.06 -25.00 18.86
N GLN A 262 4.88 -24.55 19.82
CA GLN A 262 6.21 -23.99 19.54
C GLN A 262 7.18 -25.02 18.92
N THR A 263 6.97 -26.33 19.17
CA THR A 263 7.84 -27.35 18.59
C THR A 263 7.60 -27.56 17.10
N ILE A 264 6.46 -27.16 16.55
CA ILE A 264 6.18 -27.23 15.11
C ILE A 264 7.30 -26.50 14.35
N VAL A 265 7.53 -25.23 14.64
CA VAL A 265 8.56 -24.44 13.96
C VAL A 265 9.96 -24.94 14.29
N SER A 266 10.22 -25.29 15.55
CA SER A 266 11.58 -25.63 15.98
C SER A 266 12.01 -27.07 15.66
N ARG A 267 11.10 -27.99 15.34
CA ARG A 267 11.38 -29.42 15.17
C ARG A 267 10.75 -30.06 13.93
N GLU A 268 9.63 -29.51 13.39
CA GLU A 268 8.89 -30.14 12.29
C GLU A 268 9.11 -29.41 10.96
N VAL A 269 9.28 -28.06 10.99
CA VAL A 269 9.48 -27.27 9.78
C VAL A 269 10.95 -27.27 9.38
N HIS A 270 11.22 -27.49 8.09
CA HIS A 270 12.60 -27.45 7.58
C HIS A 270 13.22 -26.05 7.77
N PRO A 271 14.48 -25.90 8.26
CA PRO A 271 15.08 -24.60 8.60
C PRO A 271 15.17 -23.57 7.45
N ARG A 272 14.96 -23.99 6.21
CA ARG A 272 14.94 -23.10 5.04
C ARG A 272 13.52 -22.64 4.66
N GLU A 273 12.51 -23.16 5.32
CA GLU A 273 11.11 -22.79 5.08
C GLU A 273 10.67 -21.82 6.16
N PRO A 274 10.26 -20.59 5.80
CA PRO A 274 9.78 -19.64 6.80
C PRO A 274 8.44 -20.12 7.37
N ALA A 275 8.36 -20.21 8.68
CA ALA A 275 7.14 -20.50 9.40
C ALA A 275 7.14 -19.81 10.76
N VAL A 276 5.98 -19.38 11.21
CA VAL A 276 5.78 -18.73 12.51
C VAL A 276 4.55 -19.33 13.17
N VAL A 277 4.63 -19.61 14.47
CA VAL A 277 3.50 -19.95 15.32
C VAL A 277 3.53 -19.01 16.53
N THR A 278 2.51 -18.17 16.65
CA THR A 278 2.32 -17.25 17.77
C THR A 278 1.05 -17.64 18.53
N VAL A 279 1.10 -17.68 19.87
CA VAL A 279 -0.04 -17.99 20.76
C VAL A 279 -0.24 -16.86 21.74
#